data_6efc07fa07a24e654740c93beb4dcc12
#
_entry.id   6efc07fa07a24e654740c93beb4dcc12
#
_cell.length_a   1.000
_cell.length_b   1.000
_cell.length_c   1.000
_cell.angle_alpha   90.00
_cell.angle_beta   90.00
_cell.angle_gamma   90.00
#
_symmetry.space_group_name_H-M   'P 1'
#
loop_
_entity.id
_entity.type
_entity.pdbx_description
1 polymer ?
#
loop_
_entity_poly.entity_id
_entity_poly.type
_entity_poly.pdbx_seq_one_letter_code
_entity_poly.pdbx_strand_id
1 'polypeptide(L)' 'MKGIIKLVWLEYVMDLEDALEVIEKIQSAERFEEHENRKTKEVTYHVWKEGACGVRLKVDTITDNGYRAAKLLGKYES' A
#
# COMPACT_ATOMS: atom_id res chain seq x y z
N MET A 1 -5.01 18.80 2.58
CA MET A 1 -3.79 18.00 2.42
C MET A 1 -4.16 16.59 2.00
N LYS A 2 -3.48 16.05 1.07
CA LYS A 2 -3.70 14.68 0.59
C LYS A 2 -2.65 13.75 1.18
N GLY A 3 -3.03 12.50 1.41
CA GLY A 3 -2.10 11.46 1.80
C GLY A 3 -1.75 10.58 0.62
N ILE A 4 -0.49 10.15 0.54
CA ILE A 4 -0.01 9.24 -0.50
C ILE A 4 0.36 7.93 0.17
N ILE A 5 -0.28 6.84 -0.25
CA ILE A 5 0.04 5.49 0.22
C ILE A 5 0.87 4.78 -0.84
N LYS A 6 2.03 4.32 -0.43
CA LYS A 6 2.93 3.57 -1.29
C LYS A 6 2.80 2.08 -1.00
N LEU A 7 2.37 1.32 -2.01
CA LEU A 7 2.24 -0.13 -1.96
C LEU A 7 3.20 -0.74 -2.99
N VAL A 8 4.31 -1.26 -2.52
CA VAL A 8 5.33 -1.92 -3.35
C VAL A 8 5.77 -1.02 -4.53
N TRP A 9 5.12 -1.13 -5.69
CA TRP A 9 5.47 -0.38 -6.90
C TRP A 9 4.50 0.73 -7.24
N LEU A 10 3.36 0.79 -6.56
CA LEU A 10 2.28 1.71 -6.87
C LEU A 10 2.07 2.69 -5.74
N GLU A 11 1.75 3.92 -6.09
CA GLU A 11 1.42 4.96 -5.13
C GLU A 11 0.01 5.46 -5.42
N TYR A 12 -0.78 5.61 -4.37
CA TYR A 12 -2.15 6.09 -4.47
C TYR A 12 -2.33 7.34 -3.62
N VAL A 13 -3.01 8.34 -4.18
CA VAL A 13 -3.31 9.58 -3.47
C VAL A 13 -4.77 9.60 -3.07
N MET A 14 -5.04 10.03 -1.85
CA MET A 14 -6.39 10.13 -1.28
C MET A 14 -6.41 11.22 -0.19
N ASP A 15 -7.57 11.53 0.34
CA ASP A 15 -7.64 12.43 1.48
C ASP A 15 -6.81 11.86 2.64
N LEU A 16 -6.17 12.73 3.41
CA LEU A 16 -5.26 12.29 4.48
C LEU A 16 -5.95 11.39 5.50
N GLU A 17 -7.19 11.71 5.87
CA GLU A 17 -7.95 10.90 6.81
C GLU A 17 -8.17 9.46 6.29
N ASP A 18 -8.47 9.35 5.00
CA ASP A 18 -8.67 8.05 4.36
C ASP A 18 -7.36 7.26 4.31
N ALA A 19 -6.25 7.93 4.02
CA ALA A 19 -4.93 7.30 4.00
C ALA A 19 -4.56 6.73 5.37
N LEU A 20 -4.80 7.48 6.43
CA LEU A 20 -4.52 7.02 7.80
C LEU A 20 -5.41 5.85 8.18
N GLU A 21 -6.67 5.85 7.78
CA GLU A 21 -7.60 4.75 8.03
C GLU A 21 -7.16 3.47 7.30
N VAL A 22 -6.76 3.59 6.04
CA VAL A 22 -6.27 2.44 5.26
C VAL A 22 -5.04 1.82 5.92
N ILE A 23 -4.10 2.64 6.37
CA ILE A 23 -2.91 2.15 7.06
C ILE A 23 -3.26 1.42 8.34
N GLU A 24 -4.16 1.99 9.15
CA GLU A 24 -4.61 1.33 10.37
C GLU A 24 -5.23 -0.04 10.08
N LYS A 25 -6.06 -0.13 9.05
CA LYS A 25 -6.68 -1.40 8.66
C LYS A 25 -5.64 -2.42 8.20
N ILE A 26 -4.65 -2.01 7.42
CA ILE A 26 -3.60 -2.92 6.96
C ILE A 26 -2.73 -3.38 8.12
N GLN A 27 -2.39 -2.49 9.05
CA GLN A 27 -1.59 -2.84 10.23
C GLN A 27 -2.30 -3.84 11.16
N SER A 28 -3.62 -3.82 11.20
CA SER A 28 -4.42 -4.76 11.98
C SER A 28 -4.76 -6.04 11.23
N ALA A 29 -4.50 -6.11 9.93
CA ALA A 29 -4.79 -7.27 9.12
C ALA A 29 -3.73 -8.37 9.30
N GLU A 30 -4.12 -9.57 8.96
CA GLU A 30 -3.20 -10.69 8.90
C GLU A 30 -2.56 -10.76 7.51
N ARG A 31 -1.33 -11.21 7.48
CA ARG A 31 -0.63 -11.43 6.22
C ARG A 31 -1.00 -12.79 5.64
N PHE A 32 -1.22 -12.81 4.33
CA PHE A 32 -1.50 -14.03 3.59
C PHE A 32 -0.37 -14.28 2.59
N GLU A 33 0.10 -15.51 2.53
CA GLU A 33 1.12 -15.90 1.57
C GLU A 33 0.84 -17.30 1.04
N GLU A 34 0.98 -17.46 -0.26
CA GLU A 34 0.89 -18.74 -0.94
C GLU A 34 2.31 -19.23 -1.23
N HIS A 35 2.61 -20.46 -0.81
CA HIS A 35 3.92 -21.06 -1.00
C HIS A 35 3.79 -22.31 -1.85
N GLU A 36 4.53 -22.38 -2.95
CA GLU A 36 4.60 -23.55 -3.81
C GLU A 36 5.94 -24.25 -3.64
N ASN A 37 5.88 -25.57 -3.36
CA ASN A 37 7.07 -26.39 -3.34
C ASN A 37 7.38 -26.86 -4.78
N ARG A 38 8.48 -26.37 -5.33
CA ARG A 38 8.85 -26.64 -6.71
C ARG A 38 9.14 -28.12 -7.00
N LYS A 39 9.54 -28.88 -5.99
CA LYS A 39 9.86 -30.31 -6.15
C LYS A 39 8.62 -31.19 -6.18
N THR A 40 7.67 -30.94 -5.27
CA THR A 40 6.46 -31.75 -5.13
C THR A 40 5.25 -31.14 -5.80
N LYS A 41 5.34 -29.87 -6.21
CA LYS A 41 4.23 -29.05 -6.73
C LYS A 41 3.06 -28.88 -5.75
N GLU A 42 3.32 -29.12 -4.48
CA GLU A 42 2.34 -28.86 -3.44
C GLU A 42 2.24 -27.37 -3.16
N VAL A 43 1.03 -26.88 -3.02
CA VAL A 43 0.75 -25.48 -2.69
C VAL A 43 0.25 -25.44 -1.26
N THR A 44 0.87 -24.61 -0.44
CA THR A 44 0.45 -24.38 0.93
C THR A 44 0.09 -22.91 1.13
N TYR A 45 -0.84 -22.64 2.01
CA TYR A 45 -1.31 -21.30 2.32
C TYR A 45 -0.96 -20.96 3.76
N HIS A 46 -0.42 -19.77 3.94
CA HIS A 46 0.05 -19.32 5.24
C HIS A 46 -0.61 -18.01 5.63
N VAL A 47 -1.09 -17.94 6.86
CA VAL A 47 -1.68 -16.73 7.42
C VAL A 47 -1.03 -16.50 8.79
N TRP A 48 -0.52 -15.30 9.00
CA TRP A 48 0.06 -14.94 10.30
C TRP A 48 -0.10 -13.45 10.57
N LYS A 49 -0.01 -13.10 11.83
CA LYS A 49 -0.06 -11.72 12.24
C LYS A 49 1.36 -11.15 12.25
N GLU A 50 1.62 -10.22 11.34
CA GLU A 50 2.96 -9.70 11.14
C GLU A 50 3.34 -8.60 12.14
N GLY A 51 2.35 -7.91 12.69
CA GLY A 51 2.61 -6.80 13.59
C GLY A 51 3.11 -5.55 12.86
N ALA A 52 3.30 -4.48 13.61
CA ALA A 52 3.64 -3.17 13.04
C ALA A 52 5.03 -3.13 12.38
N CYS A 53 5.95 -4.01 12.77
CA CYS A 53 7.32 -3.99 12.27
C CYS A 53 7.49 -4.56 10.87
N GLY A 54 6.55 -5.39 10.41
CA GLY A 54 6.64 -6.04 9.12
C GLY A 54 6.00 -5.26 7.97
N VAL A 55 5.28 -4.21 8.28
CA VAL A 55 4.54 -3.47 7.26
C VAL A 55 5.36 -2.26 6.84
N ARG A 56 5.93 -2.32 5.65
CA ARG A 56 6.66 -1.19 5.05
C ARG A 56 5.70 -0.28 4.30
N LEU A 57 4.70 0.21 5.00
CA LEU A 57 3.77 1.18 4.44
C LEU A 57 4.25 2.56 4.82
N LYS A 58 4.51 3.38 3.82
CA LYS A 58 4.83 4.79 4.05
C LYS A 58 3.64 5.63 3.65
N VAL A 59 3.29 6.58 4.51
CA VAL A 59 2.36 7.64 4.16
C VAL A 59 3.17 8.90 3.96
N ASP A 60 3.13 9.43 2.76
CA ASP A 60 3.61 10.76 2.48
C ASP A 60 2.43 11.71 2.35
N THR A 61 2.70 12.99 2.39
CA THR A 61 1.68 14.01 2.22
C THR A 61 2.00 14.89 1.02
N ILE A 62 0.97 15.39 0.38
CA ILE A 62 1.09 16.37 -0.68
C ILE A 62 0.09 17.50 -0.43
N THR A 63 0.51 18.73 -0.70
CA THR A 63 -0.38 19.89 -0.55
C THR A 63 -1.51 19.84 -1.57
N ASP A 64 -2.62 20.52 -1.28
CA ASP A 64 -3.75 20.59 -2.21
C ASP A 64 -3.33 21.22 -3.55
N ASN A 65 -2.47 22.24 -3.52
CA ASN A 65 -1.95 22.84 -4.72
C ASN A 65 -1.07 21.88 -5.52
N GLY A 66 -0.20 21.12 -4.84
CA GLY A 66 0.61 20.09 -5.47
C GLY A 66 -0.24 19.00 -6.10
N TYR A 67 -1.30 18.60 -5.41
CA TYR A 67 -2.25 17.61 -5.91
C TYR A 67 -2.95 18.11 -7.18
N ARG A 68 -3.42 19.35 -7.20
CA ARG A 68 -4.07 19.93 -8.37
C ARG A 68 -3.12 20.03 -9.55
N ALA A 69 -1.88 20.46 -9.33
CA ALA A 69 -0.87 20.53 -10.37
C ALA A 69 -0.57 19.16 -10.98
N ALA A 70 -0.42 18.15 -10.13
CA ALA A 70 -0.18 16.78 -10.58
C ALA A 70 -1.35 16.22 -11.38
N LYS A 71 -2.57 16.53 -10.97
CA LYS A 71 -3.79 16.07 -11.64
C LYS A 71 -3.91 16.70 -13.04
N LEU A 72 -3.50 17.96 -13.21
CA LEU A 72 -3.52 18.63 -14.50
C LEU A 72 -2.55 17.98 -15.48
N LEU A 73 -1.42 17.48 -15.02
CA LEU A 73 -0.46 16.77 -15.85
C LEU A 73 -0.97 15.40 -16.28
N GLY A 74 -1.84 14.78 -15.49
CA GLY A 74 -2.41 13.50 -15.82
C GLY A 74 -1.41 12.36 -15.84
N LYS A 75 -1.70 11.32 -16.60
CA LYS A 75 -0.84 10.16 -16.70
C LYS A 75 0.43 10.47 -17.47
N TYR A 76 1.58 10.05 -16.91
CA TYR A 76 2.86 10.15 -17.60
C TYR A 76 2.91 9.17 -18.77
N GLU A 77 3.16 9.69 -19.96
CA GLU A 77 3.36 8.89 -21.17
C GLU A 77 4.85 8.89 -21.53
N SER A 78 5.45 7.74 -21.47
CA SER A 78 6.84 7.54 -21.85
C SER A 78 6.95 7.07 -23.30
#